data_4e9cc1b1af06da86c65461c9155eefd4
#
_entry.id   4e9cc1b1af06da86c65461c9155eefd4
#
_cell.length_a   1.000
_cell.length_b   1.000
_cell.length_c   1.000
_cell.angle_alpha   90.00
_cell.angle_beta   90.00
_cell.angle_gamma   90.00
#
_symmetry.space_group_name_H-M   'P 1'
#
loop_
_entity.id
_entity.type
_entity.pdbx_description
1 polymer ?
#
loop_
_entity_poly.entity_id
_entity_poly.type
_entity_poly.pdbx_seq_one_letter_code
_entity_poly.pdbx_strand_id
1 'polypeptide(L)'
;MKRAVKVGADVPYCVMRGTALAEGIGEKLTALPPMPKCPVLVAKPSVAVSTKFVYENLHLENDPPHPDIDRLLEDIRKKDLQSTAQDMGNILETVTVAHYPEIASLKEIMKEHGALNALMSGSGPTVFGLFEDEKTAKRAYRAVKESGLAKQLYLTTIYNNRK
;
A
#
# COMPACT_ATOMS: atom_id res chain seq x y z
N MET A 1 19.65 14.10 -0.75
CA MET A 1 19.35 12.70 -1.15
C MET A 1 20.48 11.73 -0.78
N LYS A 2 21.74 11.86 -1.26
CA LYS A 2 22.86 10.91 -0.97
C LYS A 2 23.14 10.61 0.51
N ARG A 3 22.84 11.53 1.45
CA ARG A 3 22.99 11.30 2.90
C ARG A 3 21.80 10.56 3.51
N ALA A 4 20.61 10.74 2.95
CA ALA A 4 19.37 10.13 3.44
C ALA A 4 19.36 8.61 3.29
N VAL A 5 19.86 8.09 2.15
CA VAL A 5 19.99 6.64 1.89
C VAL A 5 20.85 5.91 2.94
N LYS A 6 21.88 6.59 3.50
CA LYS A 6 22.72 6.00 4.56
C LYS A 6 22.00 5.78 5.90
N VAL A 7 20.86 6.44 6.09
CA VAL A 7 20.02 6.31 7.29
C VAL A 7 18.99 5.20 7.11
N GLY A 8 18.46 5.03 5.89
CA GLY A 8 17.52 3.98 5.53
C GLY A 8 16.97 4.19 4.10
N ALA A 9 16.55 3.10 3.46
CA ALA A 9 16.06 3.09 2.08
C ALA A 9 14.86 4.04 1.87
N ASP A 10 13.95 4.13 2.83
CA ASP A 10 12.72 4.94 2.75
C ASP A 10 12.92 6.42 3.10
N VAL A 11 14.07 6.78 3.70
CA VAL A 11 14.33 8.17 4.15
C VAL A 11 14.33 9.19 3.00
N PRO A 12 14.86 8.90 1.80
CA PRO A 12 14.76 9.80 0.66
C PRO A 12 13.32 10.16 0.32
N TYR A 13 12.41 9.18 0.32
CA TYR A 13 11.00 9.40 0.06
C TYR A 13 10.33 10.24 1.16
N CYS A 14 10.63 9.97 2.43
CA CYS A 14 10.10 10.76 3.55
C CYS A 14 10.48 12.24 3.46
N VAL A 15 11.68 12.54 2.91
CA VAL A 15 12.13 13.92 2.65
C VAL A 15 11.42 14.52 1.44
N MET A 16 11.25 13.73 0.36
CA MET A 16 10.64 14.22 -0.88
C MET A 16 9.15 14.43 -0.76
N ARG A 17 8.43 13.52 -0.10
CA ARG A 17 6.96 13.50 0.08
C ARG A 17 6.18 13.47 -1.25
N GLY A 18 4.85 13.35 -1.14
CA GLY A 18 3.94 13.32 -2.29
C GLY A 18 4.00 12.00 -3.04
N THR A 19 3.63 12.00 -4.31
CA THR A 19 3.64 10.79 -5.16
C THR A 19 4.96 10.70 -5.91
N ALA A 20 5.57 9.52 -5.90
CA ALA A 20 6.85 9.28 -6.56
C ALA A 20 6.97 7.84 -7.06
N LEU A 21 7.66 7.65 -8.18
CA LEU A 21 8.23 6.37 -8.56
C LEU A 21 9.56 6.21 -7.81
N ALA A 22 9.70 5.09 -7.10
CA ALA A 22 10.93 4.70 -6.41
C ALA A 22 11.53 3.47 -7.10
N GLU A 23 12.81 3.56 -7.45
CA GLU A 23 13.56 2.51 -8.13
C GLU A 23 14.83 2.16 -7.35
N GLY A 24 15.48 1.05 -7.74
CA GLY A 24 16.64 0.53 -7.01
C GLY A 24 16.22 -0.04 -5.67
N ILE A 25 16.89 0.37 -4.59
CA ILE A 25 16.50 0.04 -3.21
C ILE A 25 15.57 1.10 -2.59
N GLY A 26 15.00 2.01 -3.42
CA GLY A 26 14.15 3.13 -3.00
C GLY A 26 14.86 4.50 -3.05
N GLU A 27 16.10 4.54 -3.52
CA GLU A 27 16.91 5.77 -3.56
C GLU A 27 16.74 6.61 -4.82
N LYS A 28 16.31 5.99 -5.92
CA LYS A 28 16.06 6.69 -7.19
C LYS A 28 14.60 7.11 -7.23
N LEU A 29 14.35 8.38 -6.93
CA LEU A 29 13.00 8.92 -6.83
C LEU A 29 12.71 9.84 -8.01
N THR A 30 11.66 9.49 -8.76
CA THR A 30 11.07 10.34 -9.79
C THR A 30 9.75 10.90 -9.30
N ALA A 31 9.65 12.23 -9.22
CA ALA A 31 8.43 12.89 -8.78
C ALA A 31 7.30 12.69 -9.79
N LEU A 32 6.14 12.29 -9.32
CA LEU A 32 4.92 12.13 -10.12
C LEU A 32 3.89 13.23 -9.81
N PRO A 33 2.90 13.43 -10.68
CA PRO A 33 1.73 14.23 -10.34
C PRO A 33 1.07 13.70 -9.05
N PRO A 34 0.43 14.57 -8.26
CA PRO A 34 -0.23 14.12 -7.04
C PRO A 34 -1.37 13.13 -7.37
N MET A 35 -1.43 12.03 -6.63
CA MET A 35 -2.57 11.12 -6.66
C MET A 35 -3.88 11.85 -6.34
N PRO A 36 -5.02 11.44 -6.92
CA PRO A 36 -6.33 11.94 -6.52
C PRO A 36 -6.51 11.83 -5.01
N LYS A 37 -7.11 12.85 -4.40
CA LYS A 37 -7.47 12.77 -2.98
C LYS A 37 -8.57 11.73 -2.81
N CYS A 38 -8.31 10.77 -1.94
CA CYS A 38 -9.31 9.78 -1.55
C CYS A 38 -9.15 9.41 -0.08
N PRO A 39 -10.21 8.90 0.57
CA PRO A 39 -10.10 8.29 1.89
C PRO A 39 -9.24 7.03 1.85
N VAL A 40 -8.43 6.87 2.89
CA VAL A 40 -7.55 5.71 3.08
C VAL A 40 -7.80 5.11 4.44
N LEU A 41 -8.12 3.82 4.48
CA LEU A 41 -8.19 3.06 5.72
C LEU A 41 -6.89 2.29 5.90
N VAL A 42 -6.21 2.50 7.02
CA VAL A 42 -4.96 1.81 7.37
C VAL A 42 -5.22 0.91 8.56
N ALA A 43 -4.91 -0.37 8.42
CA ALA A 43 -5.09 -1.38 9.47
C ALA A 43 -3.78 -2.17 9.66
N LYS A 44 -3.36 -2.33 10.91
CA LYS A 44 -2.21 -3.15 11.27
C LYS A 44 -2.63 -4.23 12.25
N PRO A 45 -2.52 -5.52 11.91
CA PRO A 45 -2.76 -6.62 12.83
C PRO A 45 -1.68 -6.70 13.92
N SER A 46 -1.86 -7.59 14.89
CA SER A 46 -0.92 -7.75 16.00
C SER A 46 0.36 -8.49 15.63
N VAL A 47 0.38 -9.16 14.47
CA VAL A 47 1.52 -9.96 14.03
C VAL A 47 2.73 -9.09 13.66
N ALA A 48 3.92 -9.66 13.81
CA ALA A 48 5.18 -9.04 13.39
C ALA A 48 5.75 -9.81 12.21
N VAL A 49 6.00 -9.13 11.10
CA VAL A 49 6.56 -9.72 9.88
C VAL A 49 8.01 -9.29 9.75
N SER A 50 8.89 -10.27 9.53
CA SER A 50 10.31 -10.00 9.24
C SER A 50 10.47 -9.70 7.75
N THR A 51 10.89 -8.49 7.42
CA THR A 51 11.21 -8.09 6.03
C THR A 51 12.24 -9.03 5.42
N LYS A 52 13.27 -9.42 6.18
CA LYS A 52 14.29 -10.37 5.74
C LYS A 52 13.68 -11.71 5.33
N PHE A 53 12.81 -12.26 6.18
CA PHE A 53 12.12 -13.52 5.89
C PHE A 53 11.31 -13.45 4.60
N VAL A 54 10.58 -12.34 4.38
CA VAL A 54 9.75 -12.18 3.18
C VAL A 54 10.61 -12.17 1.91
N TYR A 55 11.73 -11.43 1.91
CA TYR A 55 12.62 -11.39 0.74
C TYR A 55 13.36 -12.71 0.51
N GLU A 56 13.75 -13.44 1.57
CA GLU A 56 14.41 -14.74 1.45
C GLU A 56 13.48 -15.85 0.92
N ASN A 57 12.16 -15.69 1.06
CA ASN A 57 11.15 -16.63 0.58
C ASN A 57 10.41 -16.16 -0.67
N LEU A 58 10.82 -15.05 -1.27
CA LEU A 58 10.24 -14.54 -2.50
C LEU A 58 10.83 -15.29 -3.71
N HIS A 59 9.97 -16.03 -4.41
CA HIS A 59 10.34 -16.78 -5.60
C HIS A 59 9.89 -16.04 -6.86
N LEU A 60 10.85 -15.57 -7.65
CA LEU A 60 10.62 -14.83 -8.89
C LEU A 60 10.76 -15.69 -10.16
N GLU A 61 11.15 -16.96 -10.01
CA GLU A 61 11.54 -17.86 -11.10
C GLU A 61 10.38 -18.19 -12.06
N ASN A 62 9.13 -18.04 -11.61
CA ASN A 62 7.94 -18.34 -12.39
C ASN A 62 7.20 -17.09 -12.88
N ASP A 63 7.88 -15.96 -13.00
CA ASP A 63 7.29 -14.69 -13.40
C ASP A 63 5.96 -14.41 -12.67
N PRO A 64 5.97 -14.29 -11.34
CA PRO A 64 4.75 -14.10 -10.58
C PRO A 64 4.09 -12.79 -10.98
N PRO A 65 2.75 -12.69 -10.89
CA PRO A 65 2.04 -11.51 -11.32
C PRO A 65 2.53 -10.27 -10.57
N HIS A 66 3.09 -9.32 -11.30
CA HIS A 66 3.50 -8.01 -10.81
C HIS A 66 2.65 -6.91 -11.45
N PRO A 67 2.47 -5.76 -10.80
CA PRO A 67 1.72 -4.66 -11.38
C PRO A 67 2.41 -4.12 -12.64
N ASP A 68 1.62 -3.76 -13.65
CA ASP A 68 2.08 -3.01 -14.81
C ASP A 68 2.38 -1.57 -14.38
N ILE A 69 3.65 -1.29 -14.13
CA ILE A 69 4.10 0.01 -13.62
C ILE A 69 3.84 1.12 -14.63
N ASP A 70 4.02 0.88 -15.93
CA ASP A 70 3.82 1.90 -16.96
C ASP A 70 2.34 2.31 -17.03
N ARG A 71 1.43 1.34 -16.98
CA ARG A 71 -0.01 1.57 -16.91
C ARG A 71 -0.40 2.31 -15.63
N LEU A 72 0.10 1.88 -14.48
CA LEU A 72 -0.15 2.55 -13.19
C LEU A 72 0.32 4.03 -13.21
N LEU A 73 1.48 4.31 -13.82
CA LEU A 73 1.98 5.67 -13.98
C LEU A 73 1.08 6.52 -14.88
N GLU A 74 0.52 5.93 -15.93
CA GLU A 74 -0.42 6.60 -16.82
C GLU A 74 -1.73 6.95 -16.09
N ASP A 75 -2.29 6.02 -15.31
CA ASP A 75 -3.51 6.23 -14.53
C ASP A 75 -3.34 7.34 -13.48
N ILE A 76 -2.19 7.37 -12.81
CA ILE A 76 -1.85 8.47 -11.89
C ILE A 76 -1.80 9.82 -12.64
N ARG A 77 -1.21 9.87 -13.84
CA ARG A 77 -1.15 11.08 -14.66
C ARG A 77 -2.53 11.55 -15.11
N LYS A 78 -3.42 10.61 -15.45
CA LYS A 78 -4.82 10.86 -15.81
C LYS A 78 -5.69 11.23 -14.60
N LYS A 79 -5.17 11.05 -13.38
CA LYS A 79 -5.91 11.21 -12.12
C LYS A 79 -7.12 10.27 -12.03
N ASP A 80 -7.03 9.10 -12.64
CA ASP A 80 -8.05 8.06 -12.56
C ASP A 80 -7.81 7.23 -11.29
N LEU A 81 -8.56 7.54 -10.24
CA LEU A 81 -8.45 6.85 -8.97
C LEU A 81 -8.84 5.37 -9.07
N GLN A 82 -9.88 5.08 -9.84
CA GLN A 82 -10.42 3.72 -9.95
C GLN A 82 -9.42 2.79 -10.65
N SER A 83 -8.92 3.19 -11.83
CA SER A 83 -7.91 2.43 -12.56
C SER A 83 -6.61 2.32 -11.75
N THR A 84 -6.15 3.43 -11.14
CA THR A 84 -4.98 3.42 -10.26
C THR A 84 -5.12 2.39 -9.15
N ALA A 85 -6.28 2.34 -8.46
CA ALA A 85 -6.50 1.39 -7.38
C ALA A 85 -6.53 -0.06 -7.88
N GLN A 86 -7.15 -0.32 -9.03
CA GLN A 86 -7.24 -1.65 -9.62
C GLN A 86 -5.89 -2.21 -10.08
N ASP A 87 -5.04 -1.35 -10.65
CA ASP A 87 -3.75 -1.74 -11.20
C ASP A 87 -2.63 -1.81 -10.13
N MET A 88 -2.90 -1.39 -8.89
CA MET A 88 -1.96 -1.56 -7.78
C MET A 88 -1.80 -3.03 -7.40
N GLY A 89 -0.56 -3.44 -7.14
CA GLY A 89 -0.22 -4.77 -6.65
C GLY A 89 1.01 -4.77 -5.75
N ASN A 90 1.18 -5.86 -5.00
CA ASN A 90 2.35 -6.06 -4.16
C ASN A 90 2.78 -7.54 -4.19
N ILE A 91 3.87 -7.81 -4.89
CA ILE A 91 4.40 -9.18 -5.06
C ILE A 91 4.78 -9.84 -3.72
N LEU A 92 5.15 -9.05 -2.70
CA LEU A 92 5.51 -9.58 -1.39
C LEU A 92 4.31 -10.23 -0.67
N GLU A 93 3.08 -9.96 -1.12
CA GLU A 93 1.88 -10.63 -0.61
C GLU A 93 1.88 -12.13 -0.90
N THR A 94 2.52 -12.59 -1.98
CA THR A 94 2.63 -14.02 -2.31
C THR A 94 3.29 -14.82 -1.19
N VAL A 95 4.19 -14.20 -0.45
CA VAL A 95 4.85 -14.80 0.71
C VAL A 95 4.07 -14.50 1.99
N THR A 96 3.80 -13.21 2.24
CA THR A 96 3.35 -12.77 3.55
C THR A 96 1.93 -13.24 3.85
N VAL A 97 1.02 -13.18 2.87
CA VAL A 97 -0.39 -13.57 3.07
C VAL A 97 -0.52 -15.07 3.34
N ALA A 98 0.32 -15.88 2.73
CA ALA A 98 0.32 -17.34 2.98
C ALA A 98 0.69 -17.71 4.44
N HIS A 99 1.53 -16.87 5.08
CA HIS A 99 1.99 -17.11 6.46
C HIS A 99 1.16 -16.38 7.52
N TYR A 100 0.49 -15.29 7.13
CA TYR A 100 -0.27 -14.41 8.02
C TYR A 100 -1.67 -14.15 7.45
N PRO A 101 -2.63 -15.10 7.62
CA PRO A 101 -3.97 -15.02 7.03
C PRO A 101 -4.78 -13.81 7.48
N GLU A 102 -4.44 -13.20 8.60
CA GLU A 102 -5.07 -11.95 9.08
C GLU A 102 -4.94 -10.81 8.07
N ILE A 103 -3.87 -10.81 7.28
CA ILE A 103 -3.62 -9.81 6.23
C ILE A 103 -4.66 -9.98 5.11
N ALA A 104 -4.90 -11.23 4.67
CA ALA A 104 -5.94 -11.53 3.68
C ALA A 104 -7.31 -11.13 4.20
N SER A 105 -7.66 -11.53 5.41
CA SER A 105 -8.95 -11.22 6.03
C SER A 105 -9.19 -9.71 6.12
N LEU A 106 -8.20 -8.92 6.51
CA LEU A 106 -8.30 -7.45 6.54
C LEU A 106 -8.56 -6.87 5.15
N LYS A 107 -7.88 -7.37 4.10
CA LYS A 107 -8.08 -6.95 2.72
C LYS A 107 -9.49 -7.28 2.23
N GLU A 108 -9.98 -8.48 2.52
CA GLU A 108 -11.33 -8.93 2.15
C GLU A 108 -12.39 -8.07 2.81
N ILE A 109 -12.31 -7.85 4.14
CA ILE A 109 -13.26 -6.99 4.85
C ILE A 109 -13.29 -5.59 4.23
N MET A 110 -12.15 -5.00 3.89
CA MET A 110 -12.11 -3.68 3.26
C MET A 110 -12.79 -3.69 1.89
N LYS A 111 -12.53 -4.71 1.06
CA LYS A 111 -13.13 -4.85 -0.28
C LYS A 111 -14.64 -5.08 -0.22
N GLU A 112 -15.13 -5.97 0.64
CA GLU A 112 -16.56 -6.24 0.85
C GLU A 112 -17.33 -5.01 1.30
N HIS A 113 -16.63 -4.09 1.99
CA HIS A 113 -17.22 -2.83 2.46
C HIS A 113 -16.90 -1.64 1.55
N GLY A 114 -16.48 -1.91 0.30
CA GLY A 114 -16.42 -0.94 -0.79
C GLY A 114 -15.09 -0.23 -0.96
N ALA A 115 -13.97 -0.83 -0.53
CA ALA A 115 -12.67 -0.37 -0.98
C ALA A 115 -12.53 -0.62 -2.49
N LEU A 116 -12.01 0.36 -3.22
CA LEU A 116 -11.66 0.23 -4.64
C LEU A 116 -10.58 -0.85 -4.81
N ASN A 117 -9.63 -0.89 -3.88
CA ASN A 117 -8.68 -1.97 -3.69
C ASN A 117 -8.15 -1.93 -2.24
N ALA A 118 -7.60 -3.06 -1.79
CA ALA A 118 -6.91 -3.18 -0.52
C ALA A 118 -5.63 -3.97 -0.69
N LEU A 119 -4.51 -3.44 -0.19
CA LEU A 119 -3.17 -4.01 -0.36
C LEU A 119 -2.37 -3.97 0.93
N MET A 120 -1.43 -4.88 1.04
CA MET A 120 -0.39 -4.84 2.05
C MET A 120 0.68 -3.79 1.69
N SER A 121 1.14 -3.03 2.67
CA SER A 121 2.21 -2.05 2.51
C SER A 121 3.58 -2.68 2.74
N GLY A 122 4.44 -2.65 1.71
CA GLY A 122 5.78 -3.23 1.77
C GLY A 122 5.75 -4.72 2.10
N SER A 123 6.60 -5.19 2.99
CA SER A 123 6.61 -6.59 3.47
C SER A 123 5.50 -6.89 4.48
N GLY A 124 4.66 -5.93 4.84
CA GLY A 124 3.60 -6.06 5.81
C GLY A 124 4.04 -5.76 7.26
N PRO A 125 3.17 -6.05 8.24
CA PRO A 125 1.81 -6.59 8.11
C PRO A 125 0.73 -5.52 7.87
N THR A 126 1.09 -4.26 7.68
CA THR A 126 0.13 -3.17 7.51
C THR A 126 -0.64 -3.33 6.19
N VAL A 127 -1.96 -3.22 6.26
CA VAL A 127 -2.88 -3.20 5.11
C VAL A 127 -3.47 -1.81 4.96
N PHE A 128 -3.65 -1.36 3.73
CA PHE A 128 -4.41 -0.15 3.45
C PHE A 128 -5.46 -0.40 2.36
N GLY A 129 -6.59 0.31 2.47
CA GLY A 129 -7.65 0.30 1.45
C GLY A 129 -7.91 1.72 0.96
N LEU A 130 -8.15 1.86 -0.35
CA LEU A 130 -8.54 3.12 -0.99
C LEU A 130 -10.04 3.15 -1.22
N PHE A 131 -10.68 4.28 -0.98
CA PHE A 131 -12.13 4.43 -1.10
C PHE A 131 -12.48 5.65 -1.95
N GLU A 132 -13.62 5.57 -2.64
CA GLU A 132 -14.10 6.68 -3.43
C GLU A 132 -14.63 7.82 -2.55
N ASP A 133 -15.31 7.47 -1.46
CA ASP A 133 -15.94 8.43 -0.55
C ASP A 133 -15.76 8.07 0.93
N GLU A 134 -15.95 9.08 1.77
CA GLU A 134 -15.76 8.97 3.22
C GLU A 134 -16.83 8.08 3.90
N LYS A 135 -18.06 8.02 3.38
CA LYS A 135 -19.15 7.22 3.93
C LYS A 135 -18.82 5.73 3.80
N THR A 136 -18.36 5.34 2.64
CA THR A 136 -17.94 3.96 2.35
C THR A 136 -16.73 3.58 3.20
N ALA A 137 -15.72 4.46 3.28
CA ALA A 137 -14.55 4.25 4.13
C ALA A 137 -14.89 4.11 5.63
N LYS A 138 -15.85 4.89 6.14
CA LYS A 138 -16.35 4.77 7.53
C LYS A 138 -17.08 3.45 7.78
N ARG A 139 -17.80 2.92 6.78
CA ARG A 139 -18.44 1.60 6.88
C ARG A 139 -17.38 0.50 7.00
N ALA A 140 -16.37 0.51 6.14
CA ALA A 140 -15.25 -0.42 6.20
C ALA A 140 -14.48 -0.29 7.53
N TYR A 141 -14.25 0.93 8.02
CA TYR A 141 -13.60 1.17 9.32
C TYR A 141 -14.35 0.44 10.46
N ARG A 142 -15.68 0.54 10.49
CA ARG A 142 -16.50 -0.14 11.53
C ARG A 142 -16.38 -1.66 11.43
N ALA A 143 -16.48 -2.21 10.23
CA ALA A 143 -16.35 -3.65 9.99
C ALA A 143 -14.96 -4.19 10.41
N VAL A 144 -13.89 -3.49 10.02
CA VAL A 144 -12.53 -3.87 10.45
C VAL A 144 -12.38 -3.75 11.97
N LYS A 145 -12.95 -2.73 12.59
CA LYS A 145 -12.93 -2.57 14.07
C LYS A 145 -13.68 -3.70 14.76
N GLU A 146 -14.86 -4.06 14.28
CA GLU A 146 -15.72 -5.13 14.82
C GLU A 146 -15.09 -6.52 14.64
N SER A 147 -14.30 -6.74 13.58
CA SER A 147 -13.59 -8.01 13.38
C SER A 147 -12.53 -8.30 14.43
N GLY A 148 -12.03 -7.28 15.15
CA GLY A 148 -10.96 -7.41 16.13
C GLY A 148 -9.57 -7.75 15.57
N LEU A 149 -9.41 -7.85 14.25
CA LEU A 149 -8.16 -8.26 13.59
C LEU A 149 -7.09 -7.17 13.65
N ALA A 150 -7.47 -5.90 13.66
CA ALA A 150 -6.54 -4.78 13.64
C ALA A 150 -6.20 -4.29 15.06
N LYS A 151 -4.91 -4.33 15.43
CA LYS A 151 -4.39 -3.71 16.64
C LYS A 151 -4.33 -2.18 16.52
N GLN A 152 -4.06 -1.68 15.32
CA GLN A 152 -4.05 -0.25 15.00
C GLN A 152 -4.92 -0.03 13.77
N LEU A 153 -5.77 0.99 13.82
CA LEU A 153 -6.74 1.29 12.78
C LEU A 153 -6.89 2.80 12.64
N TYR A 154 -6.65 3.32 11.44
CA TYR A 154 -6.68 4.75 11.14
C TYR A 154 -7.45 5.02 9.86
N LEU A 155 -8.36 5.99 9.89
CA LEU A 155 -8.98 6.56 8.71
C LEU A 155 -8.34 7.91 8.42
N THR A 156 -7.79 8.06 7.23
CA THR A 156 -7.04 9.23 6.79
C THR A 156 -7.33 9.54 5.31
N THR A 157 -6.54 10.38 4.69
CA THR A 157 -6.61 10.70 3.27
C THR A 157 -5.21 10.72 2.65
N ILE A 158 -5.13 10.63 1.32
CA ILE A 158 -3.88 10.80 0.58
C ILE A 158 -3.25 12.15 0.90
N TYR A 159 -1.97 12.13 1.28
CA TYR A 159 -1.18 13.32 1.57
C TYR A 159 -0.36 13.74 0.37
N ASN A 160 -0.70 14.88 -0.25
CA ASN A 160 -0.09 15.34 -1.49
C ASN A 160 0.80 16.58 -1.34
N ASN A 161 1.02 17.07 -0.11
CA ASN A 161 1.78 18.31 0.07
C ASN A 161 3.28 18.04 -0.10
N ARG A 162 3.87 18.59 -1.17
CA ARG A 162 5.31 18.84 -1.28
C ARG A 162 5.57 20.26 -0.78
N LYS A 163 6.46 20.40 0.20
CA LYS A 163 7.03 21.70 0.56
C LYS A 163 8.19 22.01 -0.37
#